data_9b6c167a633d90d9256cd4537dca4e82
#
_entry.id   9b6c167a633d90d9256cd4537dca4e82
#
_cell.length_a   1.000
_cell.length_b   1.000
_cell.length_c   1.000
_cell.angle_alpha   90.00
_cell.angle_beta   90.00
_cell.angle_gamma   90.00
#
_symmetry.space_group_name_H-M   'P 1'
#
loop_
_entity.id
_entity.type
_entity.pdbx_description
1 polymer ?
#
loop_
_entity_poly.entity_id
_entity_poly.type
_entity_poly.pdbx_seq_one_letter_code
_entity_poly.pdbx_strand_id
1 'polypeptide(L)'
;HCSNIEAEIIIPDKFKVLRCNCSICKRRGSIMAMVKNEDFKIIKGKDKLKLYQFHTKVAKHYFCSNCGIYTHHNPRSNPSMTGFNVGCLDEVDSFKLENISINDGHNHPLDKK
;
A
#
# COMPACT_ATOMS: atom_id res chain seq x y z
N HIS A 1 -0.21 13.17 -3.59
CA HIS A 1 0.10 14.50 -3.04
C HIS A 1 0.33 15.53 -4.13
N CYS A 2 1.21 15.25 -5.07
CA CYS A 2 1.58 16.23 -6.10
C CYS A 2 0.66 16.22 -7.33
N SER A 3 -0.35 15.37 -7.35
CA SER A 3 -1.34 15.20 -8.44
C SER A 3 -0.79 14.63 -9.75
N ASN A 4 0.46 14.19 -9.78
CA ASN A 4 1.01 13.52 -10.98
C ASN A 4 0.43 12.13 -11.19
N ILE A 5 -0.03 11.48 -10.13
CA ILE A 5 -0.58 10.13 -10.17
C ILE A 5 -2.00 10.16 -9.63
N GLU A 6 -2.91 9.58 -10.38
CA GLU A 6 -4.29 9.34 -9.95
C GLU A 6 -4.61 7.86 -10.07
N ALA A 7 -5.29 7.33 -9.07
CA ALA A 7 -5.79 5.97 -9.06
C ALA A 7 -7.28 5.96 -8.74
N GLU A 8 -7.96 4.96 -9.25
CA GLU A 8 -9.35 4.68 -8.93
C GLU A 8 -9.40 3.32 -8.25
N ILE A 9 -10.04 3.27 -7.09
CA ILE A 9 -10.08 2.08 -6.26
C ILE A 9 -11.53 1.76 -5.94
N ILE A 10 -11.94 0.53 -6.18
CA ILE A 10 -13.26 0.04 -5.76
C ILE A 10 -13.11 -0.49 -4.33
N ILE A 11 -13.69 0.24 -3.38
CA ILE A 11 -13.57 -0.07 -1.95
C ILE A 11 -14.95 -0.48 -1.43
N PRO A 12 -15.06 -1.61 -0.69
CA PRO A 12 -16.31 -1.97 -0.03
C PRO A 12 -16.68 -0.94 1.04
N ASP A 13 -17.97 -0.81 1.36
CA ASP A 13 -18.46 0.17 2.34
C ASP A 13 -17.75 0.04 3.69
N LYS A 14 -17.47 -1.18 4.11
CA LYS A 14 -16.66 -1.46 5.30
C LYS A 14 -15.38 -2.14 4.87
N PHE A 15 -14.28 -1.44 4.98
CA PHE A 15 -12.97 -2.01 4.69
C PHE A 15 -12.09 -1.97 5.93
N LYS A 16 -11.23 -2.99 6.03
CA LYS A 16 -10.28 -3.07 7.14
C LYS A 16 -9.06 -2.24 6.83
N VAL A 17 -8.59 -1.51 7.84
CA VAL A 17 -7.34 -0.76 7.78
C VAL A 17 -6.31 -1.45 8.65
N LEU A 18 -5.06 -1.42 8.23
CA LEU A 18 -3.99 -2.10 8.93
C LEU A 18 -2.68 -1.32 8.85
N ARG A 19 -1.80 -1.61 9.79
CA ARG A 19 -0.40 -1.21 9.76
C ARG A 19 0.46 -2.47 9.85
N CYS A 20 1.64 -2.40 9.29
CA CYS A 20 2.59 -3.49 9.34
C CYS A 20 3.87 -3.01 10.03
N ASN A 21 4.46 -3.85 10.89
CA ASN A 21 5.68 -3.52 11.60
C ASN A 21 6.95 -4.03 10.92
N CYS A 22 6.86 -4.51 9.68
CA CYS A 22 8.04 -4.87 8.92
C CYS A 22 8.93 -3.65 8.63
N SER A 23 10.16 -3.90 8.22
CA SER A 23 11.16 -2.84 8.07
C SER A 23 10.69 -1.67 7.20
N ILE A 24 10.11 -1.96 6.04
CA ILE A 24 9.68 -0.91 5.11
C ILE A 24 8.38 -0.23 5.56
N CYS A 25 7.38 -1.01 5.99
CA CYS A 25 6.09 -0.45 6.40
C CYS A 25 6.21 0.37 7.68
N LYS A 26 7.03 -0.07 8.62
CA LYS A 26 7.32 0.68 9.85
C LYS A 26 7.89 2.05 9.53
N ARG A 27 8.83 2.11 8.60
CA ARG A 27 9.51 3.36 8.24
C ARG A 27 8.63 4.30 7.44
N ARG A 28 7.74 3.76 6.60
CA ARG A 28 6.76 4.58 5.90
C ARG A 28 5.70 5.15 6.86
N GLY A 29 5.37 4.40 7.92
CA GLY A 29 4.36 4.82 8.88
C GLY A 29 2.95 4.86 8.30
N SER A 30 2.69 4.19 7.18
CA SER A 30 1.42 4.27 6.47
C SER A 30 0.35 3.38 7.09
N ILE A 31 -0.90 3.83 6.99
CA ILE A 31 -2.09 3.01 7.18
C ILE A 31 -2.48 2.47 5.81
N MET A 32 -2.74 1.18 5.72
CA MET A 32 -2.98 0.49 4.47
C MET A 32 -4.33 -0.22 4.50
N ALA A 33 -4.89 -0.44 3.32
CA ALA A 33 -6.02 -1.34 3.10
C ALA A 33 -5.73 -2.18 1.87
N MET A 34 -6.43 -3.30 1.72
CA MET A 34 -6.19 -4.25 0.65
C MET A 34 -7.42 -4.38 -0.22
N VAL A 35 -7.21 -4.44 -1.54
CA VAL A 35 -8.24 -4.77 -2.53
C VAL A 35 -7.66 -5.79 -3.50
N LYS A 36 -8.53 -6.43 -4.29
CA LYS A 36 -8.08 -7.26 -5.41
C LYS A 36 -7.39 -6.40 -6.45
N ASN A 37 -6.44 -6.98 -7.20
CA ASN A 37 -5.71 -6.23 -8.23
C ASN A 37 -6.64 -5.57 -9.24
N GLU A 38 -7.73 -6.24 -9.65
CA GLU A 38 -8.70 -5.70 -10.60
C GLU A 38 -9.51 -4.51 -10.06
N ASP A 39 -9.53 -4.31 -8.74
CA ASP A 39 -10.24 -3.20 -8.11
C ASP A 39 -9.35 -1.96 -7.90
N PHE A 40 -8.10 -2.04 -8.30
CA PHE A 40 -7.14 -0.94 -8.25
C PHE A 40 -6.66 -0.59 -9.65
N LYS A 41 -6.89 0.67 -10.07
CA LYS A 41 -6.55 1.10 -11.42
C LYS A 41 -5.83 2.44 -11.39
N ILE A 42 -4.66 2.50 -12.02
CA ILE A 42 -3.97 3.77 -12.25
C ILE A 42 -4.57 4.41 -13.50
N ILE A 43 -5.19 5.57 -13.35
CA ILE A 43 -5.84 6.28 -14.46
C ILE A 43 -5.00 7.42 -15.02
N LYS A 44 -3.97 7.86 -14.30
CA LYS A 44 -3.06 8.92 -14.72
C LYS A 44 -1.69 8.73 -14.07
N GLY A 45 -0.63 9.02 -14.80
CA GLY A 45 0.71 9.12 -14.26
C GLY A 45 1.41 7.78 -14.01
N LYS A 46 1.02 6.72 -14.70
CA LYS A 46 1.66 5.41 -14.56
C LYS A 46 3.18 5.49 -14.81
N ASP A 47 3.62 6.33 -15.72
CA ASP A 47 5.02 6.58 -16.04
C ASP A 47 5.78 7.31 -14.94
N LYS A 48 5.08 7.91 -13.98
CA LYS A 48 5.67 8.57 -12.81
C LYS A 48 5.83 7.64 -11.61
N LEU A 49 5.25 6.46 -11.65
CA LEU A 49 5.44 5.46 -10.60
C LEU A 49 6.85 4.87 -10.68
N LYS A 50 7.44 4.68 -9.51
CA LYS A 50 8.72 4.00 -9.38
C LYS A 50 8.53 2.73 -8.56
N LEU A 51 9.17 1.64 -9.00
CA LEU A 51 9.13 0.34 -8.35
C LEU A 51 10.36 0.18 -7.46
N TYR A 52 10.12 -0.23 -6.22
CA TYR A 52 11.17 -0.68 -5.31
C TYR A 52 10.93 -2.13 -4.90
N GLN A 53 11.95 -2.95 -5.01
CA GLN A 53 11.92 -4.34 -4.59
C GLN A 53 13.18 -4.66 -3.81
N PHE A 54 13.08 -5.57 -2.86
CA PHE A 54 14.20 -5.98 -2.02
C PHE A 54 14.05 -7.45 -1.61
N HIS A 55 15.12 -8.02 -1.06
CA HIS A 55 15.18 -9.39 -0.55
C HIS A 55 14.77 -10.40 -1.63
N THR A 56 13.63 -11.08 -1.48
CA THR A 56 13.15 -12.07 -2.45
C THR A 56 12.64 -11.47 -3.76
N LYS A 57 12.40 -10.16 -3.79
CA LYS A 57 11.85 -9.41 -4.94
C LYS A 57 10.51 -9.94 -5.45
N VAL A 58 9.74 -10.59 -4.59
CA VAL A 58 8.37 -11.00 -4.90
C VAL A 58 7.40 -9.84 -4.67
N ALA A 59 7.52 -9.17 -3.53
CA ALA A 59 6.73 -7.98 -3.25
C ALA A 59 7.14 -6.83 -4.17
N LYS A 60 6.16 -6.04 -4.60
CA LYS A 60 6.38 -4.84 -5.43
C LYS A 60 5.86 -3.64 -4.67
N HIS A 61 6.73 -2.65 -4.46
CA HIS A 61 6.38 -1.42 -3.75
C HIS A 61 6.49 -0.25 -4.72
N TYR A 62 5.45 0.56 -4.78
CA TYR A 62 5.37 1.68 -5.72
C TYR A 62 5.28 3.00 -4.99
N PHE A 63 5.93 4.01 -5.53
CA PHE A 63 5.87 5.37 -5.02
C PHE A 63 5.95 6.37 -6.18
N CYS A 64 5.51 7.58 -5.91
CA CYS A 64 5.59 8.65 -6.89
C CYS A 64 7.03 9.13 -7.04
N SER A 65 7.57 9.13 -8.27
CA SER A 65 8.93 9.58 -8.52
C SER A 65 9.11 11.09 -8.34
N ASN A 66 8.02 11.85 -8.36
CA ASN A 66 8.06 13.30 -8.18
C ASN A 66 8.05 13.72 -6.72
N CYS A 67 7.13 13.21 -5.92
CA CYS A 67 6.99 13.62 -4.51
C CYS A 67 7.42 12.57 -3.50
N GLY A 68 7.75 11.35 -3.94
CA GLY A 68 8.24 10.28 -3.08
C GLY A 68 7.18 9.56 -2.25
N ILE A 69 5.90 9.93 -2.35
CA ILE A 69 4.85 9.33 -1.54
C ILE A 69 4.58 7.89 -2.00
N TYR A 70 4.59 6.96 -1.03
CA TYR A 70 4.14 5.61 -1.26
C TYR A 70 2.67 5.60 -1.68
N THR A 71 2.37 4.90 -2.79
CA THR A 71 1.02 4.82 -3.33
C THR A 71 0.38 3.47 -3.05
N HIS A 72 1.01 2.40 -3.47
CA HIS A 72 0.48 1.05 -3.34
C HIS A 72 1.59 0.01 -3.40
N HIS A 73 1.22 -1.25 -3.13
CA HIS A 73 2.14 -2.38 -3.23
C HIS A 73 1.39 -3.67 -3.51
N ASN A 74 2.11 -4.66 -4.01
CA ASN A 74 1.63 -6.03 -4.10
C ASN A 74 2.43 -6.87 -3.09
N PRO A 75 1.79 -7.41 -2.05
CA PRO A 75 2.52 -8.13 -1.00
C PRO A 75 2.99 -9.51 -1.48
N ARG A 76 4.12 -9.98 -0.96
CA ARG A 76 4.64 -11.30 -1.32
C ARG A 76 3.75 -12.45 -0.85
N SER A 77 3.03 -12.25 0.25
CA SER A 77 2.14 -13.28 0.80
C SER A 77 0.86 -13.46 -0.03
N ASN A 78 0.48 -12.45 -0.79
CA ASN A 78 -0.72 -12.50 -1.64
C ASN A 78 -0.58 -11.57 -2.86
N PRO A 79 0.14 -12.02 -3.91
CA PRO A 79 0.37 -11.19 -5.10
C PRO A 79 -0.89 -10.84 -5.89
N SER A 80 -2.02 -11.50 -5.63
CA SER A 80 -3.30 -11.19 -6.28
C SER A 80 -4.02 -9.98 -5.66
N MET A 81 -3.48 -9.43 -4.59
CA MET A 81 -4.03 -8.28 -3.88
C MET A 81 -3.14 -7.06 -4.07
N THR A 82 -3.75 -5.90 -3.94
CA THR A 82 -3.07 -4.61 -3.93
C THR A 82 -3.34 -3.94 -2.59
N GLY A 83 -2.27 -3.63 -1.86
CA GLY A 83 -2.33 -2.77 -0.69
C GLY A 83 -2.14 -1.32 -1.12
N PHE A 84 -2.91 -0.40 -0.56
CA PHE A 84 -2.79 1.00 -0.92
C PHE A 84 -2.69 1.88 0.31
N ASN A 85 -2.10 3.05 0.11
CA ASN A 85 -1.93 4.05 1.16
C ASN A 85 -3.25 4.78 1.41
N VAL A 86 -3.89 4.47 2.55
CA VAL A 86 -5.18 5.07 2.92
C VAL A 86 -5.06 6.59 3.06
N GLY A 87 -3.88 7.10 3.43
CA GLY A 87 -3.64 8.53 3.50
C GLY A 87 -3.73 9.26 2.16
N CYS A 88 -3.70 8.54 1.04
CA CYS A 88 -3.87 9.11 -0.29
C CYS A 88 -5.33 9.22 -0.73
N LEU A 89 -6.27 8.64 0.01
CA LEU A 89 -7.70 8.69 -0.32
C LEU A 89 -8.27 10.08 0.00
N ASP A 90 -8.90 10.71 -0.99
CA ASP A 90 -9.44 12.05 -0.83
C ASP A 90 -10.63 12.11 0.14
N GLU A 91 -11.43 11.04 0.20
CA GLU A 91 -12.66 11.01 1.01
C GLU A 91 -12.43 10.49 2.44
N VAL A 92 -11.21 10.11 2.79
CA VAL A 92 -10.92 9.52 4.10
C VAL A 92 -9.94 10.38 4.88
N ASP A 93 -10.33 10.76 6.10
CA ASP A 93 -9.41 11.36 7.06
C ASP A 93 -8.75 10.26 7.87
N SER A 94 -7.51 9.92 7.51
CA SER A 94 -6.78 8.83 8.14
C SER A 94 -6.47 9.08 9.62
N PHE A 95 -6.48 10.34 10.06
CA PHE A 95 -6.26 10.68 11.46
C PHE A 95 -7.46 10.34 12.36
N LYS A 96 -8.64 10.13 11.77
CA LYS A 96 -9.86 9.78 12.49
C LYS A 96 -10.16 8.28 12.47
N LEU A 97 -9.31 7.47 11.83
CA LEU A 97 -9.50 6.04 11.75
C LEU A 97 -9.24 5.38 13.10
N GLU A 98 -10.13 4.45 13.47
CA GLU A 98 -10.04 3.65 14.68
C GLU A 98 -9.91 2.17 14.31
N ASN A 99 -9.60 1.33 15.30
CA ASN A 99 -9.52 -0.13 15.14
C ASN A 99 -8.54 -0.56 14.04
N ILE A 100 -7.37 0.09 14.02
CA ILE A 100 -6.32 -0.24 13.06
C ILE A 100 -5.64 -1.54 13.49
N SER A 101 -5.73 -2.57 12.66
CA SER A 101 -5.07 -3.85 12.91
C SER A 101 -3.55 -3.73 12.70
N ILE A 102 -2.79 -4.47 13.51
CA ILE A 102 -1.34 -4.53 13.36
C ILE A 102 -0.97 -5.89 12.77
N ASN A 103 -0.32 -5.86 11.62
CA ASN A 103 0.24 -7.05 10.99
C ASN A 103 1.71 -7.22 11.44
N ASP A 104 2.05 -8.40 11.97
CA ASP A 104 3.41 -8.68 12.42
C ASP A 104 4.30 -9.12 11.24
N GLY A 105 4.66 -8.18 10.38
CA GLY A 105 5.58 -8.42 9.26
C GLY A 105 7.03 -8.60 9.69
N HIS A 106 7.39 -8.17 10.90
CA HIS A 106 8.73 -8.38 11.45
C HIS A 106 9.04 -9.87 11.62
N ASN A 107 8.04 -10.67 12.03
CA ASN A 107 8.13 -12.10 12.22
C ASN A 107 7.42 -12.87 11.10
N HIS A 108 7.55 -12.40 9.86
CA HIS A 108 6.83 -12.98 8.73
C HIS A 108 7.22 -14.45 8.54
N PRO A 109 6.24 -15.39 8.36
CA PRO A 109 6.53 -16.81 8.20
C PRO A 109 7.47 -17.14 7.05
N LEU A 110 7.45 -16.36 5.97
CA LEU A 110 8.33 -16.56 4.81
C LEU A 110 9.79 -16.20 5.09
N ASP A 111 10.08 -15.52 6.19
CA ASP A 111 11.45 -15.20 6.62
C ASP A 111 12.03 -16.26 7.55
N LYS A 112 11.24 -17.21 7.99
CA LYS A 112 11.71 -18.34 8.80
C LYS A 112 12.36 -19.37 7.89
N LYS A 113 13.56 -19.72 8.25
CA LYS A 113 14.30 -20.79 7.57
C LYS A 113 14.03 -22.14 8.24
#